data_682edf5f2fe52b2479ede3e985c62252
#
_entry.id   682edf5f2fe52b2479ede3e985c62252
#
_cell.length_a   1.000
_cell.length_b   1.000
_cell.length_c   1.000
_cell.angle_alpha   90.00
_cell.angle_beta   90.00
_cell.angle_gamma   90.00
#
_symmetry.space_group_name_H-M   'P 1'
#
loop_
_entity.id
_entity.type
_entity.pdbx_description
1 polymer ?
#
loop_
_entity_poly.entity_id
_entity_poly.type
_entity_poly.pdbx_seq_one_letter_code
_entity_poly.pdbx_strand_id
1 'polypeptide(L)'
;MSLSYGFCLREDSQYSAEQFSNAFHAIVGDGICPYGGNFKVSETEGLHVSLATGFALLGGRWFRSDEAISLTLQPSDNRFDRYDAIVLRTEMAAKSVSVHVVTGKGEMLPQKYTPARNHDRYELVVCHILVRMGTTQILSTDITDTRADQALCGMITQLSDISGKVLRVYKFLESGIDERVDALIAQADTIIQKGDTVIALIESAMSKANISKTVGEIEILHNPPKPEQEWLLCDGKAIPTEYETLYELLQGSLPNLVKEGSRFCPWIFAGSPKHKYAIESRRIK
;
A
#
# COMPACT_ATOMS: atom_id res chain seq x y z
N MET A 1 -19.53 18.59 22.52
CA MET A 1 -19.15 17.31 21.92
C MET A 1 -19.81 16.19 22.70
N SER A 2 -20.66 15.40 22.08
CA SER A 2 -21.23 14.21 22.74
C SER A 2 -20.35 13.00 22.34
N LEU A 3 -19.76 12.32 23.31
CA LEU A 3 -19.03 11.09 23.13
C LEU A 3 -20.02 9.93 23.22
N SER A 4 -19.98 9.02 22.26
CA SER A 4 -20.74 7.76 22.34
C SER A 4 -19.77 6.57 22.28
N TYR A 5 -20.04 5.55 23.09
CA TYR A 5 -19.28 4.32 23.16
C TYR A 5 -20.25 3.14 23.28
N GLY A 6 -19.81 1.96 22.90
CA GLY A 6 -20.66 0.78 22.91
C GLY A 6 -19.93 -0.49 23.33
N PHE A 7 -20.70 -1.57 23.53
CA PHE A 7 -20.25 -2.90 23.91
C PHE A 7 -19.51 -3.00 25.25
N CYS A 8 -19.66 -1.96 26.11
CA CYS A 8 -19.21 -2.03 27.48
C CYS A 8 -20.23 -2.82 28.31
N LEU A 9 -19.77 -3.82 29.05
CA LEU A 9 -20.62 -4.64 29.93
C LEU A 9 -21.14 -3.77 31.10
N ARG A 10 -22.37 -3.32 30.97
CA ARG A 10 -23.19 -2.80 32.05
C ARG A 10 -24.51 -3.54 32.02
N GLU A 11 -24.97 -4.01 33.14
CA GLU A 11 -26.19 -4.83 33.28
C GLU A 11 -27.45 -4.12 32.71
N ASP A 12 -27.45 -2.80 32.65
CA ASP A 12 -28.58 -1.98 32.18
C ASP A 12 -28.37 -1.32 30.79
N SER A 13 -27.37 -1.75 30.03
CA SER A 13 -27.05 -1.12 28.74
C SER A 13 -28.02 -1.60 27.66
N GLN A 14 -28.97 -0.77 27.27
CA GLN A 14 -29.77 -0.97 26.08
C GLN A 14 -29.11 -0.25 24.89
N TYR A 15 -28.77 -0.97 23.85
CA TYR A 15 -28.26 -0.40 22.61
C TYR A 15 -29.40 -0.05 21.66
N SER A 16 -29.34 1.15 21.10
CA SER A 16 -30.31 1.56 20.09
C SER A 16 -30.03 0.92 18.74
N ALA A 17 -31.06 0.80 17.90
CA ALA A 17 -30.88 0.34 16.52
C ALA A 17 -29.90 1.21 15.72
N GLU A 18 -29.82 2.51 16.06
CA GLU A 18 -28.87 3.44 15.46
C GLU A 18 -27.42 3.11 15.81
N GLN A 19 -27.14 2.77 17.08
CA GLN A 19 -25.80 2.36 17.51
C GLN A 19 -25.35 1.08 16.82
N PHE A 20 -26.24 0.10 16.66
CA PHE A 20 -25.96 -1.11 15.86
C PHE A 20 -25.72 -0.78 14.40
N SER A 21 -26.56 0.05 13.77
CA SER A 21 -26.41 0.47 12.40
C SER A 21 -25.04 1.14 12.17
N ASN A 22 -24.63 2.04 13.04
CA ASN A 22 -23.34 2.72 12.93
C ASN A 22 -22.16 1.76 13.06
N ALA A 23 -22.24 0.77 13.96
CA ALA A 23 -21.23 -0.26 14.09
C ALA A 23 -21.15 -1.16 12.83
N PHE A 24 -22.28 -1.60 12.30
CA PHE A 24 -22.31 -2.38 11.07
C PHE A 24 -21.81 -1.60 9.85
N HIS A 25 -22.19 -0.34 9.73
CA HIS A 25 -21.71 0.54 8.66
C HIS A 25 -20.18 0.68 8.67
N ALA A 26 -19.60 0.84 9.87
CA ALA A 26 -18.14 0.97 10.02
C ALA A 26 -17.38 -0.33 9.71
N ILE A 27 -17.97 -1.50 9.97
CA ILE A 27 -17.30 -2.80 9.81
C ILE A 27 -17.48 -3.37 8.40
N VAL A 28 -18.68 -3.30 7.84
CA VAL A 28 -19.04 -3.99 6.58
C VAL A 28 -19.09 -3.03 5.40
N GLY A 29 -19.41 -1.76 5.64
CA GLY A 29 -19.68 -0.77 4.61
C GLY A 29 -21.06 -0.92 3.99
N ASP A 30 -21.30 -0.20 2.89
CA ASP A 30 -22.56 -0.19 2.16
C ASP A 30 -22.41 -0.86 0.80
N GLY A 31 -23.54 -1.32 0.26
CA GLY A 31 -23.59 -1.90 -1.08
C GLY A 31 -24.53 -3.08 -1.20
N ILE A 32 -24.52 -3.69 -2.37
CA ILE A 32 -25.29 -4.89 -2.69
C ILE A 32 -24.44 -6.13 -2.45
N CYS A 33 -25.04 -7.15 -1.84
CA CYS A 33 -24.40 -8.45 -1.68
C CYS A 33 -24.21 -9.12 -3.06
N PRO A 34 -23.01 -9.63 -3.38
CA PRO A 34 -22.72 -10.20 -4.71
C PRO A 34 -23.37 -11.55 -4.98
N TYR A 35 -24.14 -12.10 -4.03
CA TYR A 35 -24.78 -13.40 -4.13
C TYR A 35 -26.27 -13.29 -4.43
N GLY A 36 -26.85 -14.36 -4.99
CA GLY A 36 -28.22 -14.41 -5.41
C GLY A 36 -28.49 -13.58 -6.67
N GLY A 37 -29.68 -13.01 -6.79
CA GLY A 37 -30.05 -12.15 -7.92
C GLY A 37 -29.39 -10.78 -7.93
N ASN A 38 -28.72 -10.38 -6.84
CA ASN A 38 -27.91 -9.14 -6.68
C ASN A 38 -28.68 -7.88 -6.99
N PHE A 39 -29.98 -7.82 -6.87
CA PHE A 39 -30.78 -6.68 -7.31
C PHE A 39 -30.49 -6.26 -8.76
N LYS A 40 -30.18 -7.22 -9.64
CA LYS A 40 -30.01 -6.93 -11.06
C LYS A 40 -31.33 -6.40 -11.65
N VAL A 41 -31.22 -5.29 -12.37
CA VAL A 41 -32.39 -4.74 -13.11
C VAL A 41 -32.37 -5.29 -14.52
N SER A 42 -33.51 -5.76 -14.98
CA SER A 42 -33.75 -6.22 -16.36
C SER A 42 -35.03 -5.60 -16.92
N GLU A 43 -35.03 -5.41 -18.21
CA GLU A 43 -36.20 -4.96 -18.94
C GLU A 43 -37.31 -6.00 -18.88
N THR A 44 -38.54 -5.52 -18.93
CA THR A 44 -39.75 -6.31 -19.15
C THR A 44 -40.60 -5.64 -20.24
N GLU A 45 -41.83 -6.06 -20.41
CA GLU A 45 -42.67 -5.50 -21.44
C GLU A 45 -43.03 -4.02 -21.15
N GLY A 46 -42.96 -3.18 -22.17
CA GLY A 46 -43.32 -1.78 -22.08
C GLY A 46 -42.36 -0.92 -21.25
N LEU A 47 -42.90 -0.04 -20.44
CA LEU A 47 -42.13 0.84 -19.51
C LEU A 47 -41.96 0.21 -18.12
N HIS A 48 -41.84 -1.10 -18.08
CA HIS A 48 -41.62 -1.84 -16.85
C HIS A 48 -40.23 -2.42 -16.80
N VAL A 49 -39.69 -2.52 -15.59
CA VAL A 49 -38.42 -3.20 -15.32
C VAL A 49 -38.59 -4.11 -14.12
N SER A 50 -37.82 -5.17 -14.07
CA SER A 50 -37.80 -6.11 -12.97
C SER A 50 -36.51 -5.97 -12.20
N LEU A 51 -36.60 -5.76 -10.89
CA LEU A 51 -35.52 -5.81 -9.96
C LEU A 51 -35.45 -7.22 -9.37
N ALA A 52 -34.38 -7.94 -9.61
CA ALA A 52 -34.17 -9.31 -9.12
C ALA A 52 -34.10 -9.37 -7.59
N THR A 53 -34.21 -10.58 -7.03
CA THR A 53 -33.98 -10.85 -5.61
C THR A 53 -32.59 -10.36 -5.17
N GLY A 54 -32.42 -10.02 -3.90
CA GLY A 54 -31.12 -9.59 -3.41
C GLY A 54 -31.10 -9.17 -1.95
N PHE A 55 -29.91 -8.82 -1.53
CA PHE A 55 -29.63 -8.27 -0.20
C PHE A 55 -28.69 -7.06 -0.33
N ALA A 56 -28.95 -6.02 0.43
CA ALA A 56 -28.14 -4.80 0.46
C ALA A 56 -27.99 -4.25 1.88
N LEU A 57 -26.90 -3.54 2.11
CA LEU A 57 -26.66 -2.73 3.30
C LEU A 57 -26.60 -1.25 2.90
N LEU A 58 -27.33 -0.42 3.63
CA LEU A 58 -27.46 1.02 3.39
C LEU A 58 -27.36 1.77 4.72
N GLY A 59 -26.26 2.49 4.94
CA GLY A 59 -26.06 3.21 6.18
C GLY A 59 -26.17 2.30 7.43
N GLY A 60 -25.63 1.08 7.31
CA GLY A 60 -25.68 0.05 8.34
C GLY A 60 -27.05 -0.63 8.54
N ARG A 61 -28.03 -0.36 7.67
CA ARG A 61 -29.35 -1.01 7.66
C ARG A 61 -29.42 -1.96 6.50
N TRP A 62 -30.15 -3.06 6.64
CA TRP A 62 -30.29 -4.06 5.60
C TRP A 62 -31.63 -3.98 4.88
N PHE A 63 -31.62 -4.34 3.62
CA PHE A 63 -32.79 -4.55 2.78
C PHE A 63 -32.66 -5.90 2.05
N ARG A 64 -33.69 -6.70 2.10
CA ARG A 64 -33.73 -8.01 1.43
C ARG A 64 -35.05 -8.16 0.67
N SER A 65 -34.95 -8.68 -0.52
CA SER A 65 -36.12 -9.16 -1.26
C SER A 65 -35.88 -10.59 -1.72
N ASP A 66 -36.80 -11.48 -1.37
CA ASP A 66 -36.79 -12.90 -1.78
C ASP A 66 -37.54 -13.12 -3.09
N GLU A 67 -38.24 -12.08 -3.57
CA GLU A 67 -39.00 -12.10 -4.83
C GLU A 67 -38.53 -10.93 -5.72
N ALA A 68 -38.69 -11.12 -7.03
CA ALA A 68 -38.44 -10.04 -7.98
C ALA A 68 -39.49 -8.94 -7.85
N ILE A 69 -39.05 -7.69 -7.86
CA ILE A 69 -39.92 -6.52 -7.74
C ILE A 69 -40.13 -5.90 -9.10
N SER A 70 -41.39 -5.86 -9.54
CA SER A 70 -41.78 -5.15 -10.77
C SER A 70 -41.90 -3.65 -10.49
N LEU A 71 -41.26 -2.84 -11.31
CA LEU A 71 -41.21 -1.37 -11.18
C LEU A 71 -41.70 -0.76 -12.51
N THR A 72 -42.53 0.27 -12.39
CA THR A 72 -43.09 0.97 -13.54
C THR A 72 -42.47 2.35 -13.65
N LEU A 73 -41.94 2.67 -14.83
CA LEU A 73 -41.42 3.98 -15.16
C LEU A 73 -42.56 4.91 -15.60
N GLN A 74 -42.40 6.19 -15.36
CA GLN A 74 -43.35 7.18 -15.87
C GLN A 74 -43.32 7.21 -17.40
N PRO A 75 -44.43 7.54 -18.08
CA PRO A 75 -44.45 7.73 -19.52
C PRO A 75 -43.35 8.66 -20.01
N SER A 76 -42.81 8.38 -21.20
CA SER A 76 -41.79 9.19 -21.82
C SER A 76 -42.30 10.60 -22.17
N ASP A 77 -41.42 11.59 -22.15
CA ASP A 77 -41.68 12.92 -22.73
C ASP A 77 -41.61 12.83 -24.26
N ASN A 78 -42.38 13.64 -24.95
CA ASN A 78 -42.36 13.72 -26.41
C ASN A 78 -41.29 14.71 -26.93
N ARG A 79 -40.54 15.38 -26.05
CA ARG A 79 -39.60 16.46 -26.41
C ARG A 79 -38.15 16.13 -26.07
N PHE A 80 -37.93 15.44 -24.94
CA PHE A 80 -36.60 15.24 -24.40
C PHE A 80 -36.42 13.85 -23.82
N ASP A 81 -35.21 13.37 -23.91
CA ASP A 81 -34.74 12.20 -23.19
C ASP A 81 -34.58 12.54 -21.70
N ARG A 82 -34.67 11.53 -20.81
CA ARG A 82 -34.35 11.67 -19.40
C ARG A 82 -33.64 10.43 -18.86
N TYR A 83 -32.94 10.58 -17.76
CA TYR A 83 -32.46 9.44 -16.99
C TYR A 83 -33.30 9.23 -15.74
N ASP A 84 -33.97 8.08 -15.66
CA ASP A 84 -34.59 7.61 -14.45
C ASP A 84 -33.57 6.75 -13.66
N ALA A 85 -33.75 6.58 -12.35
CA ALA A 85 -32.89 5.76 -11.52
C ALA A 85 -33.69 4.80 -10.64
N ILE A 86 -33.24 3.56 -10.52
CA ILE A 86 -33.72 2.64 -9.50
C ILE A 86 -32.82 2.77 -8.29
N VAL A 87 -33.45 3.10 -7.15
CA VAL A 87 -32.73 3.49 -5.93
C VAL A 87 -33.24 2.68 -4.75
N LEU A 88 -32.32 2.07 -4.01
CA LEU A 88 -32.62 1.58 -2.66
C LEU A 88 -32.44 2.76 -1.70
N ARG A 89 -33.43 3.02 -0.87
CA ARG A 89 -33.45 4.21 0.00
C ARG A 89 -33.83 3.85 1.41
N THR A 90 -33.05 4.36 2.36
CA THR A 90 -33.40 4.41 3.77
C THR A 90 -33.95 5.79 4.10
N GLU A 91 -35.13 5.85 4.71
CA GLU A 91 -35.72 7.08 5.23
C GLU A 91 -35.83 7.02 6.76
N MET A 92 -35.09 7.88 7.45
CA MET A 92 -35.03 7.87 8.91
C MET A 92 -36.36 8.27 9.55
N ALA A 93 -37.06 9.23 8.98
CA ALA A 93 -38.38 9.67 9.46
C ALA A 93 -39.41 8.54 9.35
N ALA A 94 -39.39 7.78 8.26
CA ALA A 94 -40.29 6.64 8.05
C ALA A 94 -39.79 5.34 8.72
N LYS A 95 -38.55 5.30 9.21
CA LYS A 95 -37.89 4.11 9.78
C LYS A 95 -37.96 2.91 8.84
N SER A 96 -37.82 3.14 7.54
CA SER A 96 -37.99 2.13 6.50
C SER A 96 -36.86 2.12 5.50
N VAL A 97 -36.68 0.98 4.85
CA VAL A 97 -35.84 0.82 3.67
C VAL A 97 -36.74 0.33 2.53
N SER A 98 -36.68 0.98 1.39
CA SER A 98 -37.57 0.67 0.27
C SER A 98 -36.91 0.94 -1.09
N VAL A 99 -37.52 0.39 -2.15
CA VAL A 99 -37.09 0.61 -3.53
C VAL A 99 -37.89 1.78 -4.11
N HIS A 100 -37.22 2.68 -4.80
CA HIS A 100 -37.83 3.83 -5.44
C HIS A 100 -37.41 3.92 -6.92
N VAL A 101 -38.36 4.34 -7.74
CA VAL A 101 -38.06 4.85 -9.08
C VAL A 101 -37.97 6.37 -8.98
N VAL A 102 -36.79 6.90 -9.21
CA VAL A 102 -36.58 8.35 -9.24
C VAL A 102 -36.66 8.78 -10.70
N THR A 103 -37.71 9.52 -11.03
CA THR A 103 -37.90 10.07 -12.38
C THR A 103 -37.00 11.31 -12.57
N GLY A 104 -36.18 11.28 -13.59
CA GLY A 104 -35.33 12.41 -13.95
C GLY A 104 -36.09 13.52 -14.68
N LYS A 105 -35.41 14.62 -15.00
CA LYS A 105 -35.97 15.71 -15.82
C LYS A 105 -35.67 15.47 -17.28
N GLY A 106 -36.67 15.71 -18.13
CA GLY A 106 -36.50 15.76 -19.58
C GLY A 106 -35.75 17.05 -19.97
N GLU A 107 -34.55 16.92 -20.53
CA GLU A 107 -33.70 18.04 -20.91
C GLU A 107 -32.86 17.67 -22.15
N MET A 108 -32.32 18.66 -22.86
CA MET A 108 -31.43 18.40 -24.02
C MET A 108 -30.16 17.63 -23.63
N LEU A 109 -29.70 17.79 -22.38
CA LEU A 109 -28.57 17.07 -21.80
C LEU A 109 -29.02 16.50 -20.44
N PRO A 110 -29.74 15.37 -20.44
CA PRO A 110 -30.32 14.83 -19.22
C PRO A 110 -29.22 14.40 -18.23
N GLN A 111 -29.42 14.78 -16.97
CA GLN A 111 -28.48 14.47 -15.90
C GLN A 111 -28.84 13.15 -15.24
N LYS A 112 -27.80 12.37 -14.90
CA LYS A 112 -27.96 11.15 -14.11
C LYS A 112 -28.17 11.48 -12.64
N TYR A 113 -29.02 10.71 -11.99
CA TYR A 113 -29.29 10.87 -10.56
C TYR A 113 -28.06 10.56 -9.71
N THR A 114 -27.82 11.39 -8.71
CA THR A 114 -26.74 11.20 -7.72
C THR A 114 -27.37 10.85 -6.36
N PRO A 115 -26.92 9.79 -5.66
CA PRO A 115 -27.53 9.36 -4.40
C PRO A 115 -27.34 10.38 -3.29
N ALA A 116 -28.37 10.57 -2.47
CA ALA A 116 -28.26 11.28 -1.21
C ALA A 116 -27.64 10.34 -0.16
N ARG A 117 -26.61 10.81 0.54
CA ARG A 117 -25.94 10.10 1.64
C ARG A 117 -25.79 11.03 2.83
N ASN A 118 -26.87 11.23 3.55
CA ASN A 118 -26.91 12.07 4.73
C ASN A 118 -27.62 11.35 5.89
N HIS A 119 -27.73 12.02 7.03
CA HIS A 119 -28.37 11.44 8.23
C HIS A 119 -29.83 11.05 8.01
N ASP A 120 -30.59 11.84 7.26
CA ASP A 120 -32.04 11.65 7.08
C ASP A 120 -32.36 10.63 6.00
N ARG A 121 -31.50 10.53 4.99
CA ARG A 121 -31.67 9.69 3.81
C ARG A 121 -30.36 9.11 3.35
N TYR A 122 -30.32 7.79 3.16
CA TYR A 122 -29.19 7.09 2.58
C TYR A 122 -29.64 6.27 1.38
N GLU A 123 -28.95 6.44 0.25
CA GLU A 123 -29.35 5.88 -1.02
C GLU A 123 -28.23 5.11 -1.72
N LEU A 124 -28.61 4.02 -2.40
CA LEU A 124 -27.78 3.30 -3.37
C LEU A 124 -28.50 3.31 -4.71
N VAL A 125 -27.85 3.83 -5.74
CA VAL A 125 -28.37 3.82 -7.11
C VAL A 125 -28.00 2.49 -7.77
N VAL A 126 -28.98 1.64 -8.02
CA VAL A 126 -28.77 0.29 -8.58
C VAL A 126 -28.52 0.36 -10.09
N CYS A 127 -29.27 1.20 -10.78
CA CYS A 127 -29.05 1.48 -12.20
C CYS A 127 -29.60 2.85 -12.59
N HIS A 128 -29.10 3.36 -13.72
CA HIS A 128 -29.73 4.46 -14.46
C HIS A 128 -30.41 3.89 -15.71
N ILE A 129 -31.58 4.44 -16.07
CA ILE A 129 -32.34 4.02 -17.21
C ILE A 129 -32.55 5.24 -18.13
N LEU A 130 -32.07 5.14 -19.36
CA LEU A 130 -32.32 6.17 -20.37
C LEU A 130 -33.74 5.97 -20.93
N VAL A 131 -34.63 6.89 -20.60
CA VAL A 131 -35.98 6.93 -21.16
C VAL A 131 -35.96 7.93 -22.32
N ARG A 132 -35.94 7.38 -23.55
CA ARG A 132 -35.88 8.19 -24.76
C ARG A 132 -37.21 8.89 -25.01
N MET A 133 -37.17 10.02 -25.67
CA MET A 133 -38.39 10.74 -26.08
C MET A 133 -39.30 9.83 -26.94
N GLY A 134 -40.57 9.83 -26.62
CA GLY A 134 -41.58 9.06 -27.36
C GLY A 134 -41.46 7.54 -27.25
N THR A 135 -40.56 6.99 -26.42
CA THR A 135 -40.44 5.53 -26.26
C THR A 135 -41.63 4.95 -25.51
N THR A 136 -42.07 3.76 -25.95
CA THR A 136 -43.10 2.96 -25.28
C THR A 136 -42.55 1.71 -24.62
N GLN A 137 -41.22 1.45 -24.79
CA GLN A 137 -40.53 0.28 -24.27
C GLN A 137 -39.12 0.61 -23.86
N ILE A 138 -38.63 -0.03 -22.79
CA ILE A 138 -37.25 0.03 -22.34
C ILE A 138 -36.47 -1.15 -22.94
N LEU A 139 -35.27 -0.89 -23.44
CA LEU A 139 -34.36 -1.91 -23.96
C LEU A 139 -33.23 -2.17 -22.95
N SER A 140 -32.62 -3.36 -23.00
CA SER A 140 -31.46 -3.67 -22.18
C SER A 140 -30.30 -2.68 -22.34
N THR A 141 -30.16 -2.14 -23.56
CA THR A 141 -29.14 -1.11 -23.88
C THR A 141 -29.38 0.24 -23.21
N ASP A 142 -30.62 0.51 -22.77
CA ASP A 142 -31.00 1.73 -22.08
C ASP A 142 -30.74 1.65 -20.58
N ILE A 143 -30.45 0.45 -20.05
CA ILE A 143 -30.17 0.21 -18.64
C ILE A 143 -28.66 0.26 -18.41
N THR A 144 -28.20 1.24 -17.64
CA THR A 144 -26.80 1.34 -17.18
C THR A 144 -26.72 0.80 -15.76
N ASP A 145 -26.10 -0.36 -15.60
CA ASP A 145 -25.86 -0.98 -14.29
C ASP A 145 -24.79 -0.19 -13.50
N THR A 146 -25.13 0.25 -12.30
CA THR A 146 -24.23 1.02 -11.42
C THR A 146 -23.83 0.30 -10.14
N ARG A 147 -24.20 -0.98 -10.00
CA ARG A 147 -23.96 -1.75 -8.77
C ARG A 147 -22.48 -1.90 -8.43
N ALA A 148 -21.61 -1.96 -9.41
CA ALA A 148 -20.15 -2.04 -9.21
C ALA A 148 -19.49 -0.68 -8.91
N ASP A 149 -20.18 0.43 -9.13
CA ASP A 149 -19.67 1.77 -8.89
C ASP A 149 -19.84 2.14 -7.41
N GLN A 150 -18.74 2.28 -6.69
CA GLN A 150 -18.72 2.63 -5.26
C GLN A 150 -19.31 4.02 -4.97
N ALA A 151 -19.22 4.95 -5.91
CA ALA A 151 -19.77 6.29 -5.74
C ALA A 151 -21.31 6.27 -5.78
N LEU A 152 -21.90 5.36 -6.55
CA LEU A 152 -23.34 5.27 -6.76
C LEU A 152 -24.02 4.17 -5.92
N CYS A 153 -23.42 2.99 -5.85
CA CYS A 153 -23.99 1.84 -5.19
C CYS A 153 -22.92 1.11 -4.35
N GLY A 154 -22.05 0.37 -5.00
CA GLY A 154 -21.06 -0.48 -4.39
C GLY A 154 -21.54 -1.93 -4.20
N MET A 155 -20.57 -2.83 -4.05
CA MET A 155 -20.81 -4.21 -3.67
C MET A 155 -20.17 -4.51 -2.32
N ILE A 156 -20.90 -5.18 -1.44
CA ILE A 156 -20.41 -5.66 -0.15
C ILE A 156 -19.38 -6.75 -0.42
N THR A 157 -18.20 -6.59 0.17
CA THR A 157 -17.18 -7.63 0.14
C THR A 157 -17.18 -8.34 1.50
N GLN A 158 -17.41 -9.64 1.52
CA GLN A 158 -17.36 -10.39 2.76
C GLN A 158 -15.95 -10.34 3.36
N LEU A 159 -15.87 -10.27 4.68
CA LEU A 159 -14.59 -10.21 5.40
C LEU A 159 -13.71 -11.44 5.10
N SER A 160 -14.32 -12.62 4.91
CA SER A 160 -13.63 -13.84 4.48
C SER A 160 -13.01 -13.71 3.09
N ASP A 161 -13.71 -13.05 2.16
CA ASP A 161 -13.20 -12.83 0.79
C ASP A 161 -12.08 -11.77 0.78
N ILE A 162 -12.19 -10.76 1.63
CA ILE A 162 -11.13 -9.77 1.81
C ILE A 162 -9.89 -10.45 2.36
N SER A 163 -10.01 -11.22 3.43
CA SER A 163 -8.86 -11.90 4.05
C SER A 163 -8.19 -12.87 3.08
N GLY A 164 -8.97 -13.63 2.31
CA GLY A 164 -8.43 -14.53 1.29
C GLY A 164 -7.75 -13.81 0.12
N LYS A 165 -8.28 -12.65 -0.31
CA LYS A 165 -7.66 -11.82 -1.35
C LYS A 165 -6.40 -11.13 -0.84
N VAL A 166 -6.45 -10.54 0.33
CA VAL A 166 -5.29 -9.90 0.98
C VAL A 166 -4.19 -10.92 1.21
N LEU A 167 -4.51 -12.14 1.70
CA LEU A 167 -3.52 -13.19 1.89
C LEU A 167 -2.89 -13.65 0.57
N ARG A 168 -3.65 -13.74 -0.53
CA ARG A 168 -3.10 -14.05 -1.86
C ARG A 168 -2.18 -12.95 -2.37
N VAL A 169 -2.59 -11.68 -2.23
CA VAL A 169 -1.75 -10.53 -2.61
C VAL A 169 -0.49 -10.50 -1.76
N TYR A 170 -0.62 -10.73 -0.45
CA TYR A 170 0.52 -10.78 0.45
C TYR A 170 1.51 -11.89 0.05
N LYS A 171 1.03 -13.12 -0.17
CA LYS A 171 1.88 -14.24 -0.63
C LYS A 171 2.52 -13.97 -2.00
N PHE A 172 1.79 -13.34 -2.92
CA PHE A 172 2.33 -12.96 -4.23
C PHE A 172 3.43 -11.89 -4.09
N LEU A 173 3.22 -10.89 -3.24
CA LEU A 173 4.23 -9.87 -2.96
C LEU A 173 5.44 -10.46 -2.23
N GLU A 174 5.22 -11.34 -1.25
CA GLU A 174 6.27 -12.03 -0.50
C GLU A 174 7.15 -12.86 -1.44
N SER A 175 6.58 -13.74 -2.26
CA SER A 175 7.33 -14.55 -3.21
C SER A 175 8.08 -13.71 -4.25
N GLY A 176 7.45 -12.67 -4.79
CA GLY A 176 8.08 -11.78 -5.76
C GLY A 176 9.15 -10.87 -5.15
N ILE A 177 9.03 -10.53 -3.87
CA ILE A 177 10.05 -9.77 -3.14
C ILE A 177 11.25 -10.67 -2.85
N ASP A 178 11.04 -11.88 -2.37
CA ASP A 178 12.10 -12.83 -2.05
C ASP A 178 12.95 -13.15 -3.29
N GLU A 179 12.33 -13.49 -4.42
CA GLU A 179 13.04 -13.72 -5.69
C GLU A 179 13.87 -12.50 -6.14
N ARG A 180 13.35 -11.28 -5.97
CA ARG A 180 14.07 -10.06 -6.33
C ARG A 180 15.19 -9.74 -5.37
N VAL A 181 14.98 -9.99 -4.08
CA VAL A 181 16.02 -9.82 -3.06
C VAL A 181 17.15 -10.81 -3.29
N ASP A 182 16.85 -12.07 -3.54
CA ASP A 182 17.84 -13.10 -3.84
C ASP A 182 18.64 -12.76 -5.11
N ALA A 183 17.97 -12.29 -6.15
CA ALA A 183 18.65 -11.83 -7.39
C ALA A 183 19.55 -10.62 -7.15
N LEU A 184 19.14 -9.66 -6.30
CA LEU A 184 19.94 -8.50 -5.93
C LEU A 184 21.16 -8.91 -5.08
N ILE A 185 20.99 -9.83 -4.15
CA ILE A 185 22.09 -10.39 -3.33
C ILE A 185 23.12 -11.06 -4.26
N ALA A 186 22.68 -11.93 -5.17
CA ALA A 186 23.57 -12.60 -6.11
C ALA A 186 24.33 -11.61 -7.03
N GLN A 187 23.68 -10.52 -7.45
CA GLN A 187 24.34 -9.45 -8.20
C GLN A 187 25.37 -8.71 -7.35
N ALA A 188 25.02 -8.40 -6.09
CA ALA A 188 25.92 -7.75 -5.15
C ALA A 188 27.17 -8.60 -4.88
N ASP A 189 26.99 -9.91 -4.65
CA ASP A 189 28.09 -10.86 -4.46
C ASP A 189 29.02 -10.91 -5.68
N THR A 190 28.44 -10.90 -6.88
CA THR A 190 29.20 -10.87 -8.14
C THR A 190 30.03 -9.59 -8.25
N ILE A 191 29.48 -8.44 -7.86
CA ILE A 191 30.19 -7.16 -7.88
C ILE A 191 31.33 -7.16 -6.84
N ILE A 192 31.08 -7.68 -5.64
CA ILE A 192 32.10 -7.82 -4.59
C ILE A 192 33.26 -8.67 -5.09
N GLN A 193 33.00 -9.85 -5.65
CA GLN A 193 34.05 -10.73 -6.20
C GLN A 193 34.87 -10.06 -7.31
N LYS A 194 34.21 -9.31 -8.19
CA LYS A 194 34.93 -8.53 -9.22
C LYS A 194 35.77 -7.44 -8.59
N GLY A 195 35.26 -6.77 -7.55
CA GLY A 195 35.98 -5.78 -6.78
C GLY A 195 37.25 -6.36 -6.14
N ASP A 196 37.15 -7.48 -5.46
CA ASP A 196 38.26 -8.19 -4.84
C ASP A 196 39.32 -8.60 -5.87
N THR A 197 38.89 -9.05 -7.05
CA THR A 197 39.80 -9.40 -8.16
C THR A 197 40.57 -8.17 -8.65
N VAL A 198 39.89 -7.03 -8.81
CA VAL A 198 40.54 -5.78 -9.24
C VAL A 198 41.52 -5.29 -8.16
N ILE A 199 41.15 -5.37 -6.89
CA ILE A 199 42.03 -5.00 -5.77
C ILE A 199 43.30 -5.87 -5.80
N ALA A 200 43.15 -7.19 -5.95
CA ALA A 200 44.30 -8.10 -6.02
C ALA A 200 45.21 -7.81 -7.23
N LEU A 201 44.64 -7.41 -8.37
CA LEU A 201 45.42 -6.99 -9.54
C LEU A 201 46.17 -5.68 -9.29
N ILE A 202 45.53 -4.72 -8.64
CA ILE A 202 46.16 -3.45 -8.27
C ILE A 202 47.32 -3.70 -7.29
N GLU A 203 47.09 -4.49 -6.24
CA GLU A 203 48.11 -4.86 -5.27
C GLU A 203 49.34 -5.55 -5.94
N SER A 204 49.06 -6.48 -6.87
CA SER A 204 50.11 -7.13 -7.64
C SER A 204 50.84 -6.15 -8.56
N ALA A 205 50.12 -5.23 -9.20
CA ALA A 205 50.78 -4.20 -10.03
C ALA A 205 51.63 -3.21 -9.21
N MET A 206 51.13 -2.81 -8.05
CA MET A 206 51.87 -1.93 -7.11
C MET A 206 53.13 -2.57 -6.56
N SER A 207 53.05 -3.87 -6.21
CA SER A 207 54.24 -4.61 -5.77
C SER A 207 55.33 -4.74 -6.87
N LYS A 208 54.89 -4.90 -8.12
CA LYS A 208 55.77 -4.96 -9.29
C LYS A 208 56.36 -3.59 -9.67
N ALA A 209 55.60 -2.54 -9.45
CA ALA A 209 56.02 -1.17 -9.78
C ALA A 209 57.01 -0.56 -8.74
N ASN A 210 57.26 -1.26 -7.65
CA ASN A 210 58.14 -0.81 -6.55
C ASN A 210 57.77 0.61 -6.05
N ILE A 211 56.47 0.90 -5.97
CA ILE A 211 55.96 2.19 -5.52
C ILE A 211 56.16 2.23 -3.99
N SER A 212 57.12 3.00 -3.55
CA SER A 212 57.32 3.26 -2.11
C SER A 212 56.20 4.18 -1.61
N LYS A 213 55.37 3.68 -0.72
CA LYS A 213 54.36 4.50 -0.04
C LYS A 213 54.99 5.48 0.89
N THR A 214 54.41 6.67 0.98
CA THR A 214 54.86 7.73 1.89
C THR A 214 54.14 7.61 3.22
N VAL A 215 54.87 7.69 4.33
CA VAL A 215 54.28 7.69 5.67
C VAL A 215 53.22 8.81 5.77
N GLY A 216 52.02 8.48 6.24
CA GLY A 216 50.92 9.43 6.32
C GLY A 216 49.94 9.36 5.13
N GLU A 217 50.20 8.54 4.11
CA GLU A 217 49.27 8.30 3.00
C GLU A 217 48.06 7.52 3.48
N ILE A 218 46.85 8.00 3.12
CA ILE A 218 45.57 7.39 3.55
C ILE A 218 44.92 6.65 2.36
N GLU A 219 44.60 5.41 2.59
CA GLU A 219 43.82 4.58 1.65
C GLU A 219 42.51 4.13 2.25
N ILE A 220 41.49 4.05 1.43
CA ILE A 220 40.15 3.58 1.84
C ILE A 220 39.97 2.18 1.28
N LEU A 221 40.03 1.18 2.15
CA LEU A 221 39.98 -0.24 1.77
C LEU A 221 39.01 -1.01 2.63
N HIS A 222 38.54 -2.14 2.08
CA HIS A 222 37.62 -3.03 2.79
C HIS A 222 38.34 -3.80 3.93
N ASN A 223 39.56 -4.22 3.70
CA ASN A 223 40.40 -4.95 4.65
C ASN A 223 41.70 -4.19 4.86
N PRO A 224 42.40 -4.44 6.02
CA PRO A 224 43.70 -3.84 6.24
C PRO A 224 44.64 -4.22 5.09
N PRO A 225 45.38 -3.25 4.53
CA PRO A 225 46.40 -3.51 3.52
C PRO A 225 47.51 -4.41 4.07
N LYS A 226 48.17 -5.12 3.18
CA LYS A 226 49.30 -5.95 3.58
C LYS A 226 50.64 -5.24 3.26
N PRO A 227 51.62 -5.35 4.12
CA PRO A 227 51.58 -6.03 5.44
C PRO A 227 50.80 -5.21 6.49
N GLU A 228 49.91 -5.87 7.21
CA GLU A 228 48.97 -5.23 8.18
C GLU A 228 49.71 -4.41 9.25
N GLN A 229 50.95 -4.77 9.54
CA GLN A 229 51.79 -4.11 10.54
C GLN A 229 52.28 -2.70 10.13
N GLU A 230 52.12 -2.35 8.85
CA GLU A 230 52.53 -1.04 8.33
C GLU A 230 51.39 -0.05 8.22
N TRP A 231 50.15 -0.49 8.58
CA TRP A 231 48.95 0.31 8.43
C TRP A 231 48.19 0.43 9.74
N LEU A 232 47.68 1.62 10.00
CA LEU A 232 46.81 1.89 11.14
C LEU A 232 45.43 2.37 10.67
N LEU A 233 44.38 1.94 11.37
CA LEU A 233 43.01 2.38 11.09
C LEU A 233 42.83 3.82 11.57
N CYS A 234 42.27 4.69 10.74
CA CYS A 234 42.01 6.09 11.09
C CYS A 234 40.76 6.20 11.99
N ASP A 235 40.83 5.68 13.20
CA ASP A 235 39.72 5.58 14.17
C ASP A 235 39.78 6.62 15.30
N GLY A 236 40.69 7.57 15.21
CA GLY A 236 40.89 8.63 16.20
C GLY A 236 41.68 8.23 17.44
N LYS A 237 42.20 7.02 17.52
CA LYS A 237 42.98 6.55 18.65
C LYS A 237 44.41 7.11 18.65
N ALA A 238 45.08 6.98 19.81
CA ALA A 238 46.48 7.35 19.94
C ALA A 238 47.38 6.47 19.05
N ILE A 239 48.37 7.08 18.42
CA ILE A 239 49.33 6.38 17.59
C ILE A 239 50.33 5.64 18.52
N PRO A 240 50.58 4.34 18.30
CA PRO A 240 51.57 3.61 19.06
C PRO A 240 52.97 4.23 18.86
N THR A 241 53.73 4.34 19.94
CA THR A 241 55.07 5.00 19.95
C THR A 241 56.12 4.34 19.07
N GLU A 242 55.85 3.12 18.61
CA GLU A 242 56.71 2.38 17.66
C GLU A 242 56.68 2.96 16.23
N TYR A 243 55.69 3.82 15.92
CA TYR A 243 55.53 4.51 14.62
C TYR A 243 55.97 5.98 14.75
N GLU A 244 57.20 6.24 15.14
CA GLU A 244 57.70 7.59 15.45
C GLU A 244 57.41 8.61 14.35
N THR A 245 57.69 8.28 13.08
CA THR A 245 57.51 9.21 11.96
C THR A 245 56.03 9.62 11.78
N LEU A 246 55.09 8.69 11.94
CA LEU A 246 53.69 9.00 11.87
C LEU A 246 53.22 9.76 13.12
N TYR A 247 53.77 9.43 14.29
CA TYR A 247 53.47 10.08 15.54
C TYR A 247 53.86 11.57 15.49
N GLU A 248 55.02 11.88 14.96
CA GLU A 248 55.46 13.26 14.76
C GLU A 248 54.64 14.01 13.73
N LEU A 249 54.26 13.33 12.61
CA LEU A 249 53.47 13.90 11.54
C LEU A 249 52.06 14.30 12.01
N LEU A 250 51.42 13.48 12.83
CA LEU A 250 50.03 13.64 13.26
C LEU A 250 49.89 14.09 14.74
N GLN A 251 50.98 14.46 15.40
CA GLN A 251 50.97 14.94 16.78
C GLN A 251 50.34 13.96 17.79
N GLY A 252 50.52 12.67 17.57
CA GLY A 252 50.18 11.61 18.52
C GLY A 252 48.80 10.98 18.41
N SER A 253 47.93 11.44 17.54
CA SER A 253 46.59 10.85 17.35
C SER A 253 46.24 10.64 15.88
N LEU A 254 45.55 9.53 15.62
CA LEU A 254 45.01 9.21 14.29
C LEU A 254 43.79 10.08 13.93
N PRO A 255 43.62 10.46 12.66
CA PRO A 255 42.39 11.11 12.24
C PRO A 255 41.19 10.17 12.42
N ASN A 256 40.07 10.71 12.88
CA ASN A 256 38.81 9.92 12.99
C ASN A 256 38.01 10.04 11.68
N LEU A 257 38.29 9.14 10.75
CA LEU A 257 37.66 9.10 9.43
C LEU A 257 36.74 7.88 9.25
N VAL A 258 36.66 7.01 10.25
CA VAL A 258 35.80 5.83 10.22
C VAL A 258 34.34 6.24 10.36
N LYS A 259 33.51 5.86 9.39
CA LYS A 259 32.05 6.04 9.44
C LYS A 259 31.39 4.77 9.93
N GLU A 260 30.51 4.89 10.93
CA GLU A 260 29.75 3.79 11.48
C GLU A 260 28.90 3.13 10.39
N GLY A 261 28.96 1.80 10.26
CA GLY A 261 28.26 1.04 9.23
C GLY A 261 28.93 0.99 7.85
N SER A 262 30.09 1.63 7.66
CA SER A 262 30.84 1.55 6.40
C SER A 262 31.61 0.23 6.29
N ARG A 263 31.54 -0.43 5.12
CA ARG A 263 32.37 -1.60 4.80
C ARG A 263 33.81 -1.23 4.40
N PHE A 264 34.02 0.00 3.99
CA PHE A 264 35.32 0.52 3.59
C PHE A 264 35.84 1.42 4.68
N CYS A 265 37.03 1.09 5.19
CA CYS A 265 37.69 1.83 6.26
C CYS A 265 38.92 2.59 5.73
N PRO A 266 39.13 3.81 6.17
CA PRO A 266 40.35 4.55 5.88
C PRO A 266 41.53 4.02 6.70
N TRP A 267 42.58 3.62 6.02
CA TRP A 267 43.84 3.16 6.60
C TRP A 267 44.93 4.14 6.27
N ILE A 268 45.79 4.43 7.23
CA ILE A 268 46.96 5.31 7.06
C ILE A 268 48.24 4.49 7.05
N PHE A 269 49.10 4.75 6.07
CA PHE A 269 50.39 4.09 6.01
C PHE A 269 51.33 4.67 7.09
N ALA A 270 51.65 3.85 8.07
CA ALA A 270 52.44 4.20 9.23
C ALA A 270 53.95 3.91 9.03
N GLY A 271 54.27 3.15 7.99
CA GLY A 271 55.58 2.61 7.79
C GLY A 271 55.90 1.44 8.72
N SER A 272 57.04 0.83 8.56
CA SER A 272 57.45 -0.29 9.41
C SER A 272 57.69 0.17 10.84
N PRO A 273 57.11 -0.48 11.86
CA PRO A 273 57.33 -0.13 13.26
C PRO A 273 58.80 -0.28 13.62
N LYS A 274 59.33 0.72 14.27
CA LYS A 274 60.71 0.62 14.81
C LYS A 274 60.77 -0.43 15.90
N HIS A 275 61.45 -1.47 15.64
CA HIS A 275 61.34 -2.79 16.19
C HIS A 275 61.61 -2.98 17.68
N LYS A 276 60.78 -3.76 18.33
CA LYS A 276 61.12 -4.58 19.51
C LYS A 276 62.21 -5.63 19.24
N TYR A 277 62.52 -5.98 17.99
CA TYR A 277 63.54 -7.00 17.65
C TYR A 277 65.00 -6.59 17.98
N ALA A 278 65.30 -5.32 18.13
CA ALA A 278 66.61 -4.88 18.55
C ALA A 278 66.94 -5.17 20.05
N ILE A 279 65.88 -5.44 20.84
CA ILE A 279 66.02 -5.72 22.28
C ILE A 279 66.14 -7.22 22.55
N GLU A 280 65.51 -8.10 21.78
CA GLU A 280 65.66 -9.53 21.96
C GLU A 280 66.99 -10.11 21.44
N SER A 281 67.57 -9.50 20.38
CA SER A 281 68.87 -9.94 19.89
C SER A 281 70.04 -9.53 20.84
N ARG A 282 69.82 -8.65 21.82
CA ARG A 282 70.78 -8.31 22.84
C ARG A 282 70.65 -9.11 24.15
N ARG A 283 69.67 -9.99 24.28
CA ARG A 283 69.48 -10.87 25.44
C ARG A 283 69.97 -12.30 25.25
N ILE A 284 70.51 -12.59 24.07
CA ILE A 284 71.07 -13.90 23.75
C ILE A 284 72.58 -13.63 23.42
N LYS A 285 73.33 -13.20 24.40
CA LYS A 285 74.79 -13.35 24.51
C LYS A 285 75.16 -13.49 25.95
#